data_b8eede381c31b2cadcba6fb150282b2c
#
_entry.id   b8eede381c31b2cadcba6fb150282b2c
#
_cell.length_a   1.000
_cell.length_b   1.000
_cell.length_c   1.000
_cell.angle_alpha   90.00
_cell.angle_beta   90.00
_cell.angle_gamma   90.00
#
_symmetry.space_group_name_H-M   'P 1'
#
loop_
_entity.id
_entity.type
_entity.pdbx_description
1 polymer ?
#
loop_
_entity_poly.entity_id
_entity_poly.type
_entity_poly.pdbx_seq_one_letter_code
_entity_poly.pdbx_strand_id
1 'polypeptide(L)'
;MTATSPSSRPATVLVIGASGLLGRAVVASLARDPAFATIATIRNRDTRGARLLALPPDKIALLDVLDRPALERAFDLYRPAAVVVCAAERRPDVCERDPAGARAINVDAPACIGALAARYGAWTLGISTDYVFDGRAAPYREDATPNPLNVYGRTKLEGEAALLAASPLSCVLRLPLLYGPIADWSESAVTSLVPAIVASARAGADAVGMDAWAIRYPTYTRDVAAVIRDLLHRHLAGASVLGIRHWSGDEAMTKYEIAQRIADALGLRASLAPIDTPADATPRPYDCHLDAAQLHALGIHHATPFDTALREVLRDAPPLPSLPPPSTAPHKS
;
A
#
# COMPACT_ATOMS: atom_id res chain seq x y z
N MET A 1 -47.00 5.85 5.44
CA MET A 1 -46.24 5.62 6.69
C MET A 1 -44.89 5.04 6.29
N THR A 2 -43.88 5.87 6.13
CA THR A 2 -42.50 5.47 5.79
C THR A 2 -41.84 4.98 7.06
N ALA A 3 -41.59 3.68 7.13
CA ALA A 3 -40.82 3.08 8.22
C ALA A 3 -39.35 3.62 8.11
N THR A 4 -39.02 4.56 8.98
CA THR A 4 -37.62 4.91 9.26
C THR A 4 -36.97 3.70 9.88
N SER A 5 -36.11 3.03 9.10
CA SER A 5 -35.19 2.01 9.62
C SER A 5 -34.41 2.58 10.80
N PRO A 6 -34.23 1.84 11.91
CA PRO A 6 -33.44 2.33 13.02
C PRO A 6 -32.02 2.62 12.54
N SER A 7 -31.51 3.83 12.81
CA SER A 7 -30.12 4.20 12.54
C SER A 7 -29.22 3.24 13.30
N SER A 8 -28.70 2.24 12.63
CA SER A 8 -27.68 1.36 13.20
C SER A 8 -26.47 2.22 13.57
N ARG A 9 -25.96 2.05 14.80
CA ARG A 9 -24.74 2.73 15.25
C ARG A 9 -23.63 2.45 14.25
N PRO A 10 -22.83 3.48 13.84
CA PRO A 10 -21.72 3.29 12.91
C PRO A 10 -20.80 2.15 13.36
N ALA A 11 -20.39 1.29 12.43
CA ALA A 11 -19.49 0.19 12.72
C ALA A 11 -18.09 0.72 13.04
N THR A 12 -17.50 0.35 14.16
CA THR A 12 -16.14 0.74 14.51
C THR A 12 -15.14 0.00 13.64
N VAL A 13 -14.33 0.75 12.87
CA VAL A 13 -13.26 0.21 12.03
C VAL A 13 -11.92 0.69 12.56
N LEU A 14 -11.05 -0.26 12.92
CA LEU A 14 -9.70 0.02 13.38
C LEU A 14 -8.75 -0.06 12.18
N VAL A 15 -8.09 1.05 11.81
CA VAL A 15 -7.10 1.09 10.73
C VAL A 15 -5.71 1.07 11.35
N ILE A 16 -5.00 -0.05 11.21
CA ILE A 16 -3.66 -0.26 11.76
C ILE A 16 -2.60 0.16 10.72
N GLY A 17 -1.65 1.04 11.12
CA GLY A 17 -0.69 1.63 10.21
C GLY A 17 -1.25 2.82 9.41
N ALA A 18 -2.14 3.58 10.04
CA ALA A 18 -2.88 4.68 9.42
C ALA A 18 -2.01 5.83 8.89
N SER A 19 -0.79 6.04 9.42
CA SER A 19 0.14 7.08 8.94
C SER A 19 0.87 6.72 7.65
N GLY A 20 0.80 5.47 7.20
CA GLY A 20 1.40 5.01 5.94
C GLY A 20 0.62 5.49 4.70
N LEU A 21 1.22 5.33 3.53
CA LEU A 21 0.68 5.78 2.24
C LEU A 21 -0.76 5.28 2.00
N LEU A 22 -1.01 3.97 2.09
CA LEU A 22 -2.34 3.40 1.93
C LEU A 22 -3.23 3.70 3.13
N GLY A 23 -2.69 3.61 4.36
CA GLY A 23 -3.46 3.82 5.59
C GLY A 23 -4.14 5.18 5.63
N ARG A 24 -3.46 6.25 5.18
CA ARG A 24 -4.04 7.60 5.07
C ARG A 24 -5.22 7.65 4.10
N ALA A 25 -5.08 6.99 2.94
CA ALA A 25 -6.14 6.93 1.94
C ALA A 25 -7.37 6.17 2.48
N VAL A 26 -7.15 5.04 3.17
CA VAL A 26 -8.21 4.26 3.83
C VAL A 26 -8.92 5.09 4.89
N VAL A 27 -8.17 5.73 5.80
CA VAL A 27 -8.74 6.61 6.83
C VAL A 27 -9.57 7.71 6.20
N ALA A 28 -9.05 8.40 5.17
CA ALA A 28 -9.76 9.49 4.48
C ALA A 28 -11.04 9.01 3.78
N SER A 29 -11.05 7.80 3.22
CA SER A 29 -12.22 7.19 2.59
C SER A 29 -13.29 6.83 3.62
N LEU A 30 -12.89 6.13 4.70
CA LEU A 30 -13.82 5.66 5.73
C LEU A 30 -14.38 6.80 6.60
N ALA A 31 -13.58 7.83 6.90
CA ALA A 31 -14.01 8.96 7.73
C ALA A 31 -15.12 9.81 7.07
N ARG A 32 -15.27 9.72 5.74
CA ARG A 32 -16.35 10.40 5.00
C ARG A 32 -17.63 9.59 4.90
N ASP A 33 -17.60 8.34 5.33
CA ASP A 33 -18.71 7.42 5.23
C ASP A 33 -19.40 7.29 6.59
N PRO A 34 -20.67 7.72 6.73
CA PRO A 34 -21.39 7.69 8.02
C PRO A 34 -21.65 6.28 8.56
N ALA A 35 -21.48 5.25 7.75
CA ALA A 35 -21.60 3.85 8.19
C ALA A 35 -20.46 3.43 9.12
N PHE A 36 -19.34 4.18 9.15
CA PHE A 36 -18.13 3.80 9.87
C PHE A 36 -17.74 4.81 10.95
N ALA A 37 -17.37 4.29 12.11
CA ALA A 37 -16.66 5.02 13.16
C ALA A 37 -15.17 4.65 13.06
N THR A 38 -14.40 5.46 12.31
CA THR A 38 -13.00 5.17 12.01
C THR A 38 -12.08 5.52 13.17
N ILE A 39 -11.26 4.56 13.60
CA ILE A 39 -10.15 4.76 14.56
C ILE A 39 -8.84 4.49 13.82
N ALA A 40 -7.98 5.50 13.75
CA ALA A 40 -6.65 5.40 13.15
C ALA A 40 -5.61 5.02 14.22
N THR A 41 -4.74 4.04 13.93
CA THR A 41 -3.59 3.78 14.80
C THR A 41 -2.29 4.15 14.12
N ILE A 42 -1.40 4.79 14.88
CA ILE A 42 -0.09 5.26 14.43
C ILE A 42 0.96 4.93 15.48
N ARG A 43 2.18 4.64 15.04
CA ARG A 43 3.28 4.35 15.96
C ARG A 43 3.87 5.61 16.59
N ASN A 44 3.91 6.71 15.84
CA ASN A 44 4.47 7.99 16.29
C ASN A 44 3.68 9.17 15.72
N ARG A 45 3.32 10.14 16.55
CA ARG A 45 2.58 11.36 16.16
C ARG A 45 3.44 12.37 15.38
N ASP A 46 4.76 12.32 15.54
CA ASP A 46 5.68 13.29 14.94
C ASP A 46 6.02 13.02 13.48
N THR A 47 5.54 11.89 12.92
CA THR A 47 5.75 11.60 11.51
C THR A 47 4.94 12.54 10.63
N ARG A 48 5.49 12.89 9.44
CA ARG A 48 4.77 13.70 8.46
C ARG A 48 3.44 13.05 8.08
N GLY A 49 3.41 11.73 7.88
CA GLY A 49 2.19 10.99 7.55
C GLY A 49 1.12 11.06 8.65
N ALA A 50 1.52 11.06 9.94
CA ALA A 50 0.58 11.21 11.04
C ALA A 50 -0.10 12.59 11.05
N ARG A 51 0.65 13.64 10.70
CA ARG A 51 0.14 15.03 10.63
C ARG A 51 -0.84 15.25 9.47
N LEU A 52 -0.85 14.36 8.48
CA LEU A 52 -1.79 14.41 7.35
C LEU A 52 -3.11 13.67 7.60
N LEU A 53 -3.29 13.05 8.78
CA LEU A 53 -4.54 12.39 9.13
C LEU A 53 -5.62 13.43 9.44
N ALA A 54 -6.64 13.50 8.61
CA ALA A 54 -7.78 14.39 8.79
C ALA A 54 -8.83 13.77 9.75
N LEU A 55 -8.41 13.47 11.00
CA LEU A 55 -9.26 12.94 12.07
C LEU A 55 -9.09 13.75 13.36
N PRO A 56 -10.14 13.84 14.19
CA PRO A 56 -10.03 14.38 15.54
C PRO A 56 -9.02 13.59 16.38
N PRO A 57 -8.30 14.23 17.32
CA PRO A 57 -7.26 13.59 18.13
C PRO A 57 -7.73 12.36 18.94
N ASP A 58 -8.98 12.34 19.37
CA ASP A 58 -9.62 11.22 20.08
C ASP A 58 -9.87 9.99 19.18
N LYS A 59 -9.78 10.15 17.87
CA LYS A 59 -9.87 9.07 16.87
C LYS A 59 -8.50 8.56 16.42
N ILE A 60 -7.40 9.08 17.00
CA ILE A 60 -6.03 8.69 16.66
C ILE A 60 -5.35 8.09 17.89
N ALA A 61 -5.13 6.77 17.88
CA ALA A 61 -4.49 6.02 18.95
C ALA A 61 -2.99 5.78 18.63
N LEU A 62 -2.14 5.85 19.67
CA LEU A 62 -0.76 5.39 19.59
C LEU A 62 -0.73 3.86 19.76
N LEU A 63 -0.16 3.16 18.79
CA LEU A 63 -0.06 1.71 18.77
C LEU A 63 1.14 1.26 17.96
N ASP A 64 2.06 0.52 18.59
CA ASP A 64 3.03 -0.30 17.89
C ASP A 64 2.45 -1.71 17.70
N VAL A 65 2.46 -2.22 16.48
CA VAL A 65 1.92 -3.56 16.15
C VAL A 65 2.72 -4.69 16.78
N LEU A 66 3.95 -4.42 17.25
CA LEU A 66 4.79 -5.36 17.96
C LEU A 66 4.55 -5.36 19.48
N ASP A 67 3.81 -4.37 20.00
CA ASP A 67 3.38 -4.33 21.40
C ASP A 67 2.04 -5.05 21.55
N ARG A 68 2.10 -6.35 21.83
CA ARG A 68 0.89 -7.17 22.03
C ARG A 68 -0.03 -6.64 23.14
N PRO A 69 0.43 -6.25 24.34
CA PRO A 69 -0.41 -5.61 25.33
C PRO A 69 -1.12 -4.34 24.84
N ALA A 70 -0.46 -3.52 24.00
CA ALA A 70 -1.11 -2.35 23.41
C ALA A 70 -2.20 -2.73 22.41
N LEU A 71 -1.97 -3.78 21.59
CA LEU A 71 -3.00 -4.34 20.73
C LEU A 71 -4.21 -4.82 21.53
N GLU A 72 -4.01 -5.60 22.60
CA GLU A 72 -5.08 -6.09 23.46
C GLU A 72 -5.89 -4.93 24.06
N ARG A 73 -5.22 -3.90 24.60
CA ARG A 73 -5.90 -2.70 25.11
C ARG A 73 -6.72 -1.97 24.04
N ALA A 74 -6.20 -1.89 22.81
CA ALA A 74 -6.91 -1.24 21.71
C ALA A 74 -8.19 -2.01 21.33
N PHE A 75 -8.14 -3.34 21.26
CA PHE A 75 -9.31 -4.16 21.00
C PHE A 75 -10.34 -4.08 22.14
N ASP A 76 -9.88 -4.06 23.41
CA ASP A 76 -10.77 -3.89 24.57
C ASP A 76 -11.48 -2.53 24.55
N LEU A 77 -10.75 -1.47 24.26
CA LEU A 77 -11.26 -0.09 24.27
C LEU A 77 -12.24 0.16 23.11
N TYR A 78 -11.83 -0.21 21.88
CA TYR A 78 -12.58 0.18 20.69
C TYR A 78 -13.60 -0.85 20.23
N ARG A 79 -13.49 -2.12 20.65
CA ARG A 79 -14.39 -3.20 20.26
C ARG A 79 -14.71 -3.16 18.77
N PRO A 80 -13.68 -3.23 17.89
CA PRO A 80 -13.90 -3.03 16.47
C PRO A 80 -14.79 -4.10 15.86
N ALA A 81 -15.70 -3.70 14.96
CA ALA A 81 -16.44 -4.63 14.09
C ALA A 81 -15.56 -5.09 12.93
N ALA A 82 -14.57 -4.27 12.53
CA ALA A 82 -13.61 -4.61 11.48
C ALA A 82 -12.22 -3.99 11.74
N VAL A 83 -11.20 -4.64 11.23
CA VAL A 83 -9.80 -4.21 11.31
C VAL A 83 -9.18 -4.20 9.91
N VAL A 84 -8.54 -3.09 9.51
CA VAL A 84 -7.78 -2.98 8.26
C VAL A 84 -6.30 -2.86 8.61
N VAL A 85 -5.49 -3.85 8.21
CA VAL A 85 -4.07 -3.94 8.55
C VAL A 85 -3.23 -3.44 7.38
N CYS A 86 -2.82 -2.15 7.44
CA CYS A 86 -1.94 -1.49 6.46
C CYS A 86 -0.47 -1.47 6.90
N ALA A 87 -0.17 -1.86 8.14
CA ALA A 87 1.20 -1.88 8.66
C ALA A 87 2.00 -3.04 8.06
N ALA A 88 3.17 -2.74 7.49
CA ALA A 88 4.10 -3.73 6.96
C ALA A 88 5.50 -3.11 6.76
N GLU A 89 6.57 -3.94 6.80
CA GLU A 89 7.82 -3.58 6.13
C GLU A 89 7.69 -3.96 4.65
N ARG A 90 7.66 -2.96 3.78
CA ARG A 90 7.33 -3.06 2.35
C ARG A 90 8.54 -2.95 1.41
N ARG A 91 9.71 -2.71 1.96
CA ARG A 91 10.95 -2.48 1.19
C ARG A 91 11.72 -3.79 1.06
N PRO A 92 11.81 -4.43 -0.13
CA PRO A 92 12.51 -5.71 -0.30
C PRO A 92 13.94 -5.67 0.21
N ASP A 93 14.69 -4.61 -0.10
CA ASP A 93 16.09 -4.47 0.30
C ASP A 93 16.28 -4.33 1.84
N VAL A 94 15.27 -3.81 2.55
CA VAL A 94 15.27 -3.77 4.03
C VAL A 94 14.97 -5.15 4.59
N CYS A 95 14.01 -5.86 4.01
CA CYS A 95 13.66 -7.22 4.41
C CYS A 95 14.84 -8.18 4.22
N GLU A 96 15.63 -8.03 3.13
CA GLU A 96 16.85 -8.84 2.93
C GLU A 96 17.92 -8.54 3.99
N ARG A 97 18.08 -7.30 4.43
CA ARG A 97 19.06 -6.93 5.46
C ARG A 97 18.62 -7.28 6.89
N ASP A 98 17.32 -7.27 7.15
CA ASP A 98 16.73 -7.59 8.45
C ASP A 98 15.53 -8.55 8.30
N PRO A 99 15.77 -9.83 8.00
CA PRO A 99 14.71 -10.82 7.87
C PRO A 99 13.89 -11.02 9.15
N ALA A 100 14.53 -10.90 10.32
CA ALA A 100 13.86 -11.08 11.61
C ALA A 100 12.86 -9.93 11.89
N GLY A 101 13.26 -8.68 11.68
CA GLY A 101 12.37 -7.52 11.78
C GLY A 101 11.26 -7.56 10.74
N ALA A 102 11.56 -7.98 9.51
CA ALA A 102 10.55 -8.18 8.47
C ALA A 102 9.53 -9.25 8.88
N ARG A 103 9.96 -10.39 9.44
CA ARG A 103 9.08 -11.45 9.94
C ARG A 103 8.18 -10.94 11.08
N ALA A 104 8.75 -10.25 12.05
CA ALA A 104 7.98 -9.72 13.19
C ALA A 104 6.81 -8.84 12.73
N ILE A 105 7.04 -7.93 11.75
CA ILE A 105 6.01 -7.01 11.27
C ILE A 105 5.08 -7.68 10.25
N ASN A 106 5.61 -8.50 9.33
CA ASN A 106 4.84 -9.04 8.21
C ASN A 106 4.14 -10.37 8.52
N VAL A 107 4.57 -11.10 9.56
CA VAL A 107 4.01 -12.43 9.93
C VAL A 107 3.41 -12.41 11.32
N ASP A 108 4.23 -12.09 12.35
CA ASP A 108 3.84 -12.28 13.74
C ASP A 108 2.77 -11.25 14.17
N ALA A 109 2.88 -10.00 13.71
CA ALA A 109 1.88 -8.98 13.97
C ALA A 109 0.51 -9.29 13.31
N PRO A 110 0.39 -9.67 12.02
CA PRO A 110 -0.85 -10.15 11.43
C PRO A 110 -1.46 -11.35 12.14
N ALA A 111 -0.66 -12.33 12.57
CA ALA A 111 -1.14 -13.48 13.35
C ALA A 111 -1.77 -13.04 14.68
N CYS A 112 -1.08 -12.15 15.42
CA CYS A 112 -1.58 -11.61 16.69
C CYS A 112 -2.87 -10.81 16.49
N ILE A 113 -2.92 -9.94 15.48
CA ILE A 113 -4.12 -9.14 15.15
C ILE A 113 -5.29 -10.06 14.76
N GLY A 114 -5.05 -11.09 13.93
CA GLY A 114 -6.06 -12.07 13.56
C GLY A 114 -6.63 -12.81 14.76
N ALA A 115 -5.78 -13.28 15.68
CA ALA A 115 -6.21 -13.97 16.90
C ALA A 115 -7.05 -13.06 17.82
N LEU A 116 -6.66 -11.79 17.95
CA LEU A 116 -7.46 -10.81 18.69
C LEU A 116 -8.79 -10.54 17.97
N ALA A 117 -8.78 -10.32 16.66
CA ALA A 117 -9.99 -10.10 15.89
C ALA A 117 -10.98 -11.27 16.04
N ALA A 118 -10.50 -12.51 15.99
CA ALA A 118 -11.33 -13.70 16.21
C ALA A 118 -12.01 -13.70 17.59
N ARG A 119 -11.29 -13.31 18.65
CA ARG A 119 -11.86 -13.19 20.02
C ARG A 119 -12.99 -12.17 20.12
N TYR A 120 -12.94 -11.12 19.31
CA TYR A 120 -13.95 -10.04 19.31
C TYR A 120 -14.99 -10.20 18.20
N GLY A 121 -14.91 -11.24 17.38
CA GLY A 121 -15.80 -11.44 16.23
C GLY A 121 -15.61 -10.36 15.14
N ALA A 122 -14.44 -9.72 15.09
CA ALA A 122 -14.15 -8.66 14.14
C ALA A 122 -13.67 -9.24 12.78
N TRP A 123 -14.19 -8.71 11.68
CA TRP A 123 -13.65 -8.97 10.35
C TRP A 123 -12.28 -8.33 10.18
N THR A 124 -11.37 -9.01 9.53
CA THR A 124 -10.01 -8.50 9.33
C THR A 124 -9.61 -8.49 7.87
N LEU A 125 -9.15 -7.35 7.37
CA LEU A 125 -8.52 -7.22 6.07
C LEU A 125 -7.03 -7.00 6.23
N GLY A 126 -6.23 -7.98 5.79
CA GLY A 126 -4.78 -7.87 5.68
C GLY A 126 -4.38 -7.40 4.28
N ILE A 127 -3.49 -6.39 4.20
CA ILE A 127 -2.90 -5.98 2.92
C ILE A 127 -1.69 -6.85 2.60
N SER A 128 -1.65 -7.42 1.38
CA SER A 128 -0.55 -8.21 0.87
C SER A 128 -0.02 -7.65 -0.46
N THR A 129 0.74 -8.43 -1.21
CA THR A 129 1.53 -7.98 -2.35
C THR A 129 1.48 -8.97 -3.52
N ASP A 130 1.67 -8.46 -4.72
CA ASP A 130 1.95 -9.22 -5.95
C ASP A 130 3.31 -9.96 -5.89
N TYR A 131 4.25 -9.55 -5.02
CA TYR A 131 5.55 -10.19 -4.83
C TYR A 131 5.49 -11.58 -4.19
N VAL A 132 4.31 -12.09 -3.86
CA VAL A 132 4.10 -13.51 -3.53
C VAL A 132 4.28 -14.41 -4.76
N PHE A 133 4.30 -13.84 -5.97
CA PHE A 133 4.50 -14.52 -7.24
C PHE A 133 5.90 -14.27 -7.82
N ASP A 134 6.36 -15.16 -8.71
CA ASP A 134 7.67 -15.09 -9.36
C ASP A 134 7.69 -14.28 -10.67
N GLY A 135 6.54 -13.89 -11.18
CA GLY A 135 6.41 -13.07 -12.37
C GLY A 135 6.57 -13.81 -13.69
N ARG A 136 6.39 -15.15 -13.73
CA ARG A 136 6.60 -15.96 -14.94
C ARG A 136 5.32 -16.37 -15.66
N ALA A 137 4.15 -16.19 -15.00
CA ALA A 137 2.87 -16.71 -15.50
C ALA A 137 1.72 -15.72 -15.29
N ALA A 138 1.96 -14.42 -15.46
CA ALA A 138 0.91 -13.39 -15.38
C ALA A 138 -0.15 -13.55 -16.51
N PRO A 139 -1.42 -13.18 -16.26
CA PRO A 139 -1.96 -12.67 -14.99
C PRO A 139 -2.21 -13.77 -13.96
N TYR A 140 -1.95 -13.46 -12.68
CA TYR A 140 -2.15 -14.40 -11.58
C TYR A 140 -3.55 -14.27 -10.99
N ARG A 141 -4.25 -15.40 -10.90
CA ARG A 141 -5.52 -15.52 -10.18
C ARG A 141 -5.27 -15.76 -8.68
N GLU A 142 -6.31 -15.60 -7.86
CA GLU A 142 -6.22 -15.77 -6.42
C GLU A 142 -5.82 -17.19 -5.98
N ASP A 143 -6.14 -18.20 -6.80
CA ASP A 143 -5.82 -19.62 -6.61
C ASP A 143 -4.48 -20.04 -7.22
N ALA A 144 -3.76 -19.13 -7.89
CA ALA A 144 -2.45 -19.41 -8.46
C ALA A 144 -1.42 -19.73 -7.35
N THR A 145 -0.56 -20.71 -7.61
CA THR A 145 0.48 -21.14 -6.66
C THR A 145 1.53 -20.04 -6.47
N PRO A 146 1.72 -19.51 -5.24
CA PRO A 146 2.74 -18.53 -4.96
C PRO A 146 4.15 -19.09 -5.07
N ASN A 147 5.12 -18.27 -5.54
CA ASN A 147 6.54 -18.58 -5.59
C ASN A 147 7.39 -17.31 -5.40
N PRO A 148 7.47 -16.77 -4.17
CA PRO A 148 8.13 -15.49 -3.91
C PRO A 148 9.65 -15.58 -4.08
N LEU A 149 10.25 -14.58 -4.77
CA LEU A 149 11.69 -14.57 -5.09
C LEU A 149 12.58 -13.98 -4.00
N ASN A 150 12.02 -13.23 -3.05
CA ASN A 150 12.76 -12.46 -2.04
C ASN A 150 12.13 -12.55 -0.65
N VAL A 151 12.85 -12.09 0.39
CA VAL A 151 12.41 -12.15 1.79
C VAL A 151 11.10 -11.37 1.99
N TYR A 152 10.93 -10.23 1.32
CA TYR A 152 9.68 -9.47 1.41
C TYR A 152 8.49 -10.32 0.95
N GLY A 153 8.54 -10.88 -0.25
CA GLY A 153 7.47 -11.74 -0.77
C GLY A 153 7.21 -12.97 0.11
N ARG A 154 8.27 -13.63 0.61
CA ARG A 154 8.13 -14.78 1.52
C ARG A 154 7.45 -14.40 2.83
N THR A 155 7.90 -13.34 3.50
CA THR A 155 7.28 -12.91 4.77
C THR A 155 5.86 -12.42 4.58
N LYS A 156 5.51 -11.80 3.44
CA LYS A 156 4.13 -11.44 3.14
C LYS A 156 3.24 -12.67 2.93
N LEU A 157 3.71 -13.66 2.19
CA LEU A 157 2.99 -14.92 1.99
C LEU A 157 2.77 -15.69 3.31
N GLU A 158 3.80 -15.78 4.16
CA GLU A 158 3.69 -16.37 5.50
C GLU A 158 2.67 -15.59 6.37
N GLY A 159 2.65 -14.26 6.26
CA GLY A 159 1.70 -13.40 6.97
C GLY A 159 0.26 -13.58 6.50
N GLU A 160 0.02 -13.82 5.21
CA GLU A 160 -1.30 -14.19 4.67
C GLU A 160 -1.80 -15.47 5.35
N ALA A 161 -0.97 -16.51 5.33
CA ALA A 161 -1.29 -17.81 5.93
C ALA A 161 -1.54 -17.69 7.44
N ALA A 162 -0.70 -16.93 8.15
CA ALA A 162 -0.81 -16.71 9.59
C ALA A 162 -2.11 -15.96 9.96
N LEU A 163 -2.48 -14.92 9.21
CA LEU A 163 -3.72 -14.18 9.42
C LEU A 163 -4.96 -15.05 9.18
N LEU A 164 -5.00 -15.76 8.04
CA LEU A 164 -6.12 -16.62 7.67
C LEU A 164 -6.31 -17.80 8.63
N ALA A 165 -5.22 -18.36 9.14
CA ALA A 165 -5.26 -19.41 10.16
C ALA A 165 -5.72 -18.91 11.53
N ALA A 166 -5.39 -17.64 11.88
CA ALA A 166 -5.72 -17.07 13.18
C ALA A 166 -7.19 -16.61 13.27
N SER A 167 -7.85 -16.27 12.16
CA SER A 167 -9.23 -15.78 12.15
C SER A 167 -10.03 -16.30 10.95
N PRO A 168 -11.17 -16.97 11.19
CA PRO A 168 -12.06 -17.41 10.11
C PRO A 168 -12.77 -16.23 9.40
N LEU A 169 -12.79 -15.04 10.02
CA LEU A 169 -13.37 -13.83 9.46
C LEU A 169 -12.29 -12.93 8.83
N SER A 170 -11.34 -13.54 8.13
CA SER A 170 -10.25 -12.80 7.49
C SER A 170 -10.34 -12.79 5.97
N CYS A 171 -9.95 -11.63 5.41
CA CYS A 171 -9.71 -11.41 4.01
C CYS A 171 -8.28 -10.89 3.82
N VAL A 172 -7.62 -11.31 2.76
CA VAL A 172 -6.31 -10.79 2.32
C VAL A 172 -6.51 -10.10 0.98
N LEU A 173 -6.07 -8.85 0.86
CA LEU A 173 -6.08 -8.11 -0.40
C LEU A 173 -4.64 -7.99 -0.90
N ARG A 174 -4.30 -8.72 -1.97
CA ARG A 174 -3.02 -8.59 -2.68
C ARG A 174 -3.08 -7.40 -3.62
N LEU A 175 -2.05 -6.59 -3.57
CA LEU A 175 -1.92 -5.34 -4.32
C LEU A 175 -0.54 -5.26 -4.97
N PRO A 176 -0.43 -4.66 -6.16
CA PRO A 176 0.87 -4.39 -6.76
C PRO A 176 1.47 -3.08 -6.22
N LEU A 177 2.36 -2.46 -7.00
CA LEU A 177 3.01 -1.19 -6.69
C LEU A 177 2.01 -0.07 -6.43
N LEU A 178 2.01 0.48 -5.19
CA LEU A 178 1.11 1.55 -4.78
C LEU A 178 1.71 2.94 -4.99
N TYR A 179 0.87 3.90 -5.39
CA TYR A 179 1.17 5.32 -5.39
C TYR A 179 -0.07 6.14 -5.00
N GLY A 180 0.14 7.37 -4.55
CA GLY A 180 -0.94 8.25 -4.11
C GLY A 180 -0.40 9.49 -3.42
N PRO A 181 -1.25 10.31 -2.77
CA PRO A 181 -0.82 11.49 -2.04
C PRO A 181 0.22 11.16 -0.97
N ILE A 182 1.38 11.83 -1.03
CA ILE A 182 2.56 11.55 -0.24
C ILE A 182 2.84 12.61 0.83
N ALA A 183 3.48 12.19 1.91
CA ALA A 183 4.10 13.08 2.90
C ALA A 183 5.60 13.29 2.62
N ASP A 184 6.22 12.34 1.92
CA ASP A 184 7.62 12.37 1.51
C ASP A 184 7.81 11.61 0.20
N TRP A 185 8.75 12.07 -0.65
CA TRP A 185 9.01 11.46 -1.96
C TRP A 185 9.36 9.96 -1.90
N SER A 186 9.95 9.51 -0.79
CA SER A 186 10.34 8.10 -0.58
C SER A 186 9.17 7.15 -0.25
N GLU A 187 7.94 7.65 -0.09
CA GLU A 187 6.81 6.83 0.38
C GLU A 187 6.27 5.85 -0.67
N SER A 188 6.52 6.07 -1.96
CA SER A 188 6.13 5.11 -3.00
C SER A 188 7.26 4.85 -3.98
N ALA A 189 7.21 3.68 -4.64
CA ALA A 189 8.19 3.36 -5.68
C ALA A 189 7.98 4.18 -6.98
N VAL A 190 6.87 4.88 -7.12
CA VAL A 190 6.61 5.86 -8.19
C VAL A 190 7.25 7.19 -7.82
N THR A 191 6.87 7.76 -6.69
CA THR A 191 7.32 9.11 -6.31
C THR A 191 8.77 9.18 -5.90
N SER A 192 9.37 8.05 -5.46
CA SER A 192 10.81 7.97 -5.16
C SER A 192 11.71 8.14 -6.38
N LEU A 193 11.16 8.10 -7.60
CA LEU A 193 11.90 8.39 -8.84
C LEU A 193 12.10 9.90 -9.05
N VAL A 194 11.24 10.75 -8.48
CA VAL A 194 11.24 12.20 -8.71
C VAL A 194 12.59 12.88 -8.42
N PRO A 195 13.29 12.61 -7.31
CA PRO A 195 14.59 13.23 -7.05
C PRO A 195 15.62 12.98 -8.16
N ALA A 196 15.69 11.74 -8.67
CA ALA A 196 16.62 11.37 -9.74
C ALA A 196 16.22 12.00 -11.08
N ILE A 197 14.92 12.04 -11.39
CA ILE A 197 14.36 12.68 -12.60
C ILE A 197 14.70 14.18 -12.59
N VAL A 198 14.45 14.87 -11.47
CA VAL A 198 14.76 16.30 -11.33
C VAL A 198 16.26 16.56 -11.46
N ALA A 199 17.11 15.70 -10.90
CA ALA A 199 18.57 15.82 -11.03
C ALA A 199 19.03 15.64 -12.48
N SER A 200 18.47 14.70 -13.23
CA SER A 200 18.83 14.42 -14.63
C SER A 200 18.33 15.47 -15.62
N ALA A 201 17.41 16.35 -15.21
CA ALA A 201 16.92 17.45 -16.06
C ALA A 201 17.85 18.66 -16.11
N ARG A 202 19.00 18.63 -15.42
CA ARG A 202 19.99 19.73 -15.46
C ARG A 202 20.80 19.71 -16.75
N ALA A 203 21.20 20.89 -17.18
CA ALA A 203 22.16 21.00 -18.29
C ALA A 203 23.48 20.30 -17.93
N GLY A 204 23.93 19.39 -18.80
CA GLY A 204 25.17 18.63 -18.62
C GLY A 204 25.08 17.49 -17.59
N ALA A 205 23.89 17.12 -17.09
CA ALA A 205 23.73 15.96 -16.23
C ALA A 205 23.84 14.66 -17.05
N ASP A 206 24.43 13.64 -16.44
CA ASP A 206 24.44 12.29 -16.99
C ASP A 206 23.02 11.70 -17.03
N ALA A 207 22.80 10.77 -17.98
CA ALA A 207 21.54 10.05 -18.04
C ALA A 207 21.38 9.12 -16.83
N VAL A 208 20.21 9.17 -16.19
CA VAL A 208 19.88 8.30 -15.07
C VAL A 208 19.27 7.00 -15.58
N GLY A 209 19.90 5.86 -15.22
CA GLY A 209 19.38 4.54 -15.54
C GLY A 209 18.07 4.24 -14.81
N MET A 210 17.07 3.78 -15.56
CA MET A 210 15.76 3.37 -15.06
C MET A 210 15.43 1.95 -15.51
N ASP A 211 14.90 1.13 -14.60
CA ASP A 211 14.47 -0.23 -14.90
C ASP A 211 13.39 -0.23 -16.01
N ALA A 212 13.76 -0.75 -17.17
CA ALA A 212 12.89 -0.96 -18.33
C ALA A 212 12.58 -2.45 -18.53
N TRP A 213 13.04 -3.32 -17.62
CA TRP A 213 12.83 -4.76 -17.71
C TRP A 213 11.54 -5.19 -17.01
N ALA A 214 11.34 -4.81 -15.75
CA ALA A 214 10.25 -5.33 -14.94
C ALA A 214 8.95 -4.55 -15.15
N ILE A 215 7.87 -5.26 -15.48
CA ILE A 215 6.53 -4.70 -15.66
C ILE A 215 5.86 -4.49 -14.30
N ARG A 216 5.24 -3.35 -14.12
CA ARG A 216 4.52 -2.94 -12.91
C ARG A 216 3.14 -2.43 -13.28
N TYR A 217 2.22 -2.55 -12.33
CA TYR A 217 0.85 -2.04 -12.42
C TYR A 217 0.65 -0.99 -11.32
N PRO A 218 1.01 0.28 -11.60
CA PRO A 218 0.86 1.34 -10.62
C PRO A 218 -0.61 1.47 -10.19
N THR A 219 -0.85 1.27 -8.89
CA THR A 219 -2.20 1.18 -8.34
C THR A 219 -2.44 2.35 -7.38
N TYR A 220 -3.47 3.15 -7.68
CA TYR A 220 -3.75 4.38 -6.96
C TYR A 220 -4.36 4.09 -5.58
N THR A 221 -3.80 4.65 -4.52
CA THR A 221 -4.24 4.35 -3.15
C THR A 221 -5.66 4.79 -2.83
N ARG A 222 -6.20 5.81 -3.52
CA ARG A 222 -7.60 6.21 -3.33
C ARG A 222 -8.57 5.20 -3.93
N ASP A 223 -8.21 4.58 -5.05
CA ASP A 223 -8.98 3.49 -5.65
C ASP A 223 -8.97 2.27 -4.73
N VAL A 224 -7.79 1.90 -4.21
CA VAL A 224 -7.68 0.81 -3.22
C VAL A 224 -8.51 1.11 -1.96
N ALA A 225 -8.50 2.34 -1.47
CA ALA A 225 -9.30 2.74 -0.31
C ALA A 225 -10.81 2.64 -0.60
N ALA A 226 -11.25 2.93 -1.82
CA ALA A 226 -12.63 2.74 -2.26
C ALA A 226 -12.98 1.24 -2.33
N VAL A 227 -12.10 0.40 -2.88
CA VAL A 227 -12.26 -1.07 -2.87
C VAL A 227 -12.40 -1.59 -1.43
N ILE A 228 -11.54 -1.16 -0.51
CA ILE A 228 -11.59 -1.57 0.90
C ILE A 228 -12.92 -1.15 1.55
N ARG A 229 -13.38 0.07 1.30
CA ARG A 229 -14.68 0.55 1.78
C ARG A 229 -15.83 -0.31 1.25
N ASP A 230 -15.83 -0.64 -0.04
CA ASP A 230 -16.89 -1.45 -0.65
C ASP A 230 -16.87 -2.89 -0.12
N LEU A 231 -15.70 -3.48 0.17
CA LEU A 231 -15.56 -4.78 0.84
C LEU A 231 -16.14 -4.74 2.26
N LEU A 232 -15.86 -3.66 3.02
CA LEU A 232 -16.42 -3.45 4.35
C LEU A 232 -17.94 -3.35 4.31
N HIS A 233 -18.52 -2.58 3.40
CA HIS A 233 -19.97 -2.50 3.23
C HIS A 233 -20.59 -3.85 2.92
N ARG A 234 -19.99 -4.63 2.02
CA ARG A 234 -20.48 -5.96 1.69
C ARG A 234 -20.44 -6.91 2.87
N HIS A 235 -19.31 -6.90 3.61
CA HIS A 235 -19.19 -7.71 4.82
C HIS A 235 -20.27 -7.35 5.87
N LEU A 236 -20.45 -6.07 6.16
CA LEU A 236 -21.46 -5.59 7.13
C LEU A 236 -22.90 -5.83 6.66
N ALA A 237 -23.13 -5.94 5.35
CA ALA A 237 -24.41 -6.37 4.79
C ALA A 237 -24.61 -7.90 4.80
N GLY A 238 -23.70 -8.66 5.42
CA GLY A 238 -23.79 -10.11 5.55
C GLY A 238 -23.21 -10.92 4.40
N ALA A 239 -22.56 -10.28 3.43
CA ALA A 239 -21.88 -11.02 2.36
C ALA A 239 -20.59 -11.66 2.87
N SER A 240 -20.27 -12.87 2.37
CA SER A 240 -19.02 -13.56 2.70
C SER A 240 -17.85 -12.92 1.92
N VAL A 241 -17.10 -12.04 2.58
CA VAL A 241 -15.87 -11.42 2.05
C VAL A 241 -14.69 -12.03 2.80
N LEU A 242 -14.28 -13.22 2.40
CA LEU A 242 -13.25 -14.03 3.08
C LEU A 242 -12.19 -14.53 2.09
N GLY A 243 -11.04 -14.95 2.63
CA GLY A 243 -9.94 -15.54 1.87
C GLY A 243 -9.17 -14.49 1.07
N ILE A 244 -8.56 -14.91 -0.04
CA ILE A 244 -7.68 -14.06 -0.84
C ILE A 244 -8.49 -13.32 -1.91
N ARG A 245 -8.16 -12.04 -2.12
CA ARG A 245 -8.67 -11.19 -3.19
C ARG A 245 -7.51 -10.45 -3.84
N HIS A 246 -7.66 -10.14 -5.12
CA HIS A 246 -6.72 -9.36 -5.89
C HIS A 246 -7.31 -8.02 -6.30
N TRP A 247 -6.49 -6.99 -6.30
CA TRP A 247 -6.80 -5.71 -6.93
C TRP A 247 -5.54 -5.14 -7.58
N SER A 248 -5.68 -4.59 -8.78
CA SER A 248 -4.59 -4.01 -9.57
C SER A 248 -5.07 -2.79 -10.35
N GLY A 249 -4.18 -1.83 -10.59
CA GLY A 249 -4.37 -0.88 -11.68
C GLY A 249 -4.30 -1.59 -13.03
N ASP A 250 -4.88 -0.98 -14.06
CA ASP A 250 -5.03 -1.61 -15.38
C ASP A 250 -3.84 -1.34 -16.32
N GLU A 251 -3.00 -0.34 -16.01
CA GLU A 251 -1.93 0.12 -16.90
C GLU A 251 -0.60 -0.56 -16.56
N ALA A 252 -0.09 -1.36 -17.53
CA ALA A 252 1.23 -1.98 -17.46
C ALA A 252 2.31 -0.97 -17.80
N MET A 253 3.31 -0.81 -16.94
CA MET A 253 4.43 0.12 -17.13
C MET A 253 5.72 -0.41 -16.51
N THR A 254 6.85 -0.14 -17.16
CA THR A 254 8.18 -0.23 -16.55
C THR A 254 8.43 1.02 -15.67
N LYS A 255 9.45 0.98 -14.81
CA LYS A 255 9.86 2.19 -14.09
C LYS A 255 10.41 3.27 -15.01
N TYR A 256 10.98 2.87 -16.15
CA TYR A 256 11.43 3.80 -17.20
C TYR A 256 10.25 4.60 -17.76
N GLU A 257 9.16 3.92 -18.15
CA GLU A 257 7.94 4.57 -18.63
C GLU A 257 7.26 5.43 -17.54
N ILE A 258 7.22 4.95 -16.30
CA ILE A 258 6.74 5.74 -15.16
C ILE A 258 7.57 7.03 -15.01
N ALA A 259 8.91 6.93 -15.12
CA ALA A 259 9.79 8.10 -15.02
C ALA A 259 9.58 9.10 -16.15
N GLN A 260 9.33 8.63 -17.38
CA GLN A 260 8.97 9.48 -18.51
C GLN A 260 7.65 10.24 -18.23
N ARG A 261 6.59 9.52 -17.79
CA ARG A 261 5.30 10.15 -17.43
C ARG A 261 5.44 11.20 -16.31
N ILE A 262 6.31 10.93 -15.32
CA ILE A 262 6.60 11.90 -14.25
C ILE A 262 7.32 13.14 -14.82
N ALA A 263 8.34 12.95 -15.66
CA ALA A 263 9.07 14.05 -16.30
C ALA A 263 8.13 14.94 -17.13
N ASP A 264 7.27 14.33 -17.95
CA ASP A 264 6.26 15.01 -18.76
C ASP A 264 5.27 15.81 -17.88
N ALA A 265 4.76 15.19 -16.80
CA ALA A 265 3.82 15.85 -15.88
C ALA A 265 4.44 17.03 -15.11
N LEU A 266 5.78 17.01 -14.90
CA LEU A 266 6.55 18.10 -14.28
C LEU A 266 7.06 19.12 -15.31
N GLY A 267 6.88 18.89 -16.62
CA GLY A 267 7.43 19.75 -17.69
C GLY A 267 8.95 19.73 -17.77
N LEU A 268 9.61 18.63 -17.36
CA LEU A 268 11.04 18.48 -17.30
C LEU A 268 11.59 17.75 -18.53
N ARG A 269 12.73 18.21 -19.05
CA ARG A 269 13.53 17.48 -20.06
C ARG A 269 14.57 16.63 -19.33
N ALA A 270 14.12 15.51 -18.75
CA ALA A 270 14.99 14.60 -18.03
C ALA A 270 15.81 13.72 -18.96
N SER A 271 17.09 13.52 -18.64
CA SER A 271 17.97 12.57 -19.34
C SER A 271 17.82 11.19 -18.68
N LEU A 272 17.06 10.29 -19.30
CA LEU A 272 16.77 8.95 -18.79
C LEU A 272 17.29 7.89 -19.75
N ALA A 273 17.90 6.82 -19.21
CA ALA A 273 18.40 5.68 -19.98
C ALA A 273 17.69 4.39 -19.53
N PRO A 274 17.13 3.58 -20.46
CA PRO A 274 16.52 2.30 -20.10
C PRO A 274 17.59 1.29 -19.69
N ILE A 275 17.27 0.48 -18.66
CA ILE A 275 18.04 -0.68 -18.22
C ILE A 275 17.18 -1.91 -18.48
N ASP A 276 17.50 -2.69 -19.52
CA ASP A 276 16.70 -3.83 -19.99
C ASP A 276 17.09 -5.17 -19.32
N THR A 277 17.84 -5.11 -18.23
CA THR A 277 18.28 -6.29 -17.48
C THR A 277 17.79 -6.23 -16.04
N PRO A 278 17.49 -7.39 -15.40
CA PRO A 278 17.10 -7.41 -14.00
C PRO A 278 18.21 -6.85 -13.10
N ALA A 279 17.80 -6.18 -12.01
CA ALA A 279 18.74 -5.71 -11.01
C ALA A 279 19.34 -6.89 -10.22
N ASP A 280 20.66 -6.88 -9.99
CA ASP A 280 21.39 -8.01 -9.42
C ASP A 280 21.24 -8.14 -7.88
N ALA A 281 20.95 -7.06 -7.14
CA ALA A 281 21.08 -7.04 -5.69
C ALA A 281 19.94 -7.80 -4.95
N THR A 282 18.68 -7.53 -5.31
CA THR A 282 17.51 -8.22 -4.73
C THR A 282 16.63 -8.70 -5.88
N PRO A 283 16.42 -10.02 -6.02
CA PRO A 283 15.60 -10.57 -7.09
C PRO A 283 14.19 -9.97 -7.07
N ARG A 284 13.73 -9.51 -8.24
CA ARG A 284 12.39 -8.95 -8.43
C ARG A 284 11.69 -9.70 -9.55
N PRO A 285 10.38 -9.94 -9.43
CA PRO A 285 9.63 -10.61 -10.48
C PRO A 285 9.57 -9.74 -11.74
N TYR A 286 9.44 -10.42 -12.90
CA TYR A 286 9.30 -9.76 -14.20
C TYR A 286 7.91 -9.11 -14.32
N ASP A 287 6.84 -9.91 -14.30
CA ASP A 287 5.46 -9.47 -14.44
C ASP A 287 4.58 -10.20 -13.43
N CYS A 288 4.06 -9.47 -12.44
CA CYS A 288 3.15 -10.01 -11.41
C CYS A 288 1.74 -9.41 -11.53
N HIS A 289 1.23 -9.25 -12.76
CA HIS A 289 -0.14 -8.80 -12.95
C HIS A 289 -1.13 -9.65 -12.14
N LEU A 290 -1.94 -8.99 -11.35
CA LEU A 290 -2.98 -9.63 -10.53
C LEU A 290 -4.33 -9.57 -11.28
N ASP A 291 -4.95 -10.72 -11.50
CA ASP A 291 -6.31 -10.79 -12.04
C ASP A 291 -7.32 -10.34 -10.97
N ALA A 292 -8.05 -9.27 -11.23
CA ALA A 292 -9.06 -8.70 -10.33
C ALA A 292 -10.49 -9.14 -10.67
N ALA A 293 -10.67 -10.17 -11.53
CA ALA A 293 -11.97 -10.60 -12.04
C ALA A 293 -13.00 -10.93 -10.93
N GLN A 294 -12.56 -11.47 -9.79
CA GLN A 294 -13.47 -11.76 -8.67
C GLN A 294 -14.08 -10.49 -8.08
N LEU A 295 -13.31 -9.41 -7.92
CA LEU A 295 -13.84 -8.13 -7.43
C LEU A 295 -14.68 -7.43 -8.48
N HIS A 296 -14.28 -7.51 -9.75
CA HIS A 296 -15.09 -7.02 -10.87
C HIS A 296 -16.47 -7.71 -10.95
N ALA A 297 -16.52 -9.02 -10.75
CA ALA A 297 -17.80 -9.77 -10.70
C ALA A 297 -18.71 -9.35 -9.54
N LEU A 298 -18.14 -8.76 -8.50
CA LEU A 298 -18.88 -8.13 -7.39
C LEU A 298 -19.31 -6.69 -7.74
N GLY A 299 -19.04 -6.16 -8.92
CA GLY A 299 -19.32 -4.77 -9.30
C GLY A 299 -18.38 -3.74 -8.62
N ILE A 300 -17.22 -4.16 -8.15
CA ILE A 300 -16.21 -3.26 -7.59
C ILE A 300 -15.25 -2.88 -8.73
N HIS A 301 -15.35 -1.61 -9.16
CA HIS A 301 -14.56 -1.05 -10.27
C HIS A 301 -14.09 0.35 -9.88
N HIS A 302 -12.82 0.47 -9.50
CA HIS A 302 -12.20 1.74 -9.16
C HIS A 302 -10.87 1.86 -9.91
N ALA A 303 -10.87 2.47 -11.08
CA ALA A 303 -9.71 2.60 -11.95
C ALA A 303 -9.53 4.06 -12.38
N THR A 304 -8.72 4.80 -11.64
CA THR A 304 -8.31 6.15 -12.02
C THR A 304 -7.11 6.04 -12.97
N PRO A 305 -7.17 6.61 -14.21
CA PRO A 305 -6.05 6.60 -15.14
C PRO A 305 -4.78 7.16 -14.50
N PHE A 306 -3.64 6.51 -14.78
CA PHE A 306 -2.35 6.82 -14.15
C PHE A 306 -2.00 8.31 -14.24
N ASP A 307 -2.07 8.90 -15.45
CA ASP A 307 -1.73 10.32 -15.64
C ASP A 307 -2.66 11.27 -14.86
N THR A 308 -3.92 10.90 -14.68
CA THR A 308 -4.87 11.70 -13.89
C THR A 308 -4.50 11.67 -12.42
N ALA A 309 -4.27 10.48 -11.87
CA ALA A 309 -3.87 10.31 -10.47
C ALA A 309 -2.47 10.90 -10.23
N LEU A 310 -1.53 10.73 -11.16
CA LEU A 310 -0.17 11.29 -11.06
C LEU A 310 -0.18 12.82 -10.93
N ARG A 311 -0.97 13.52 -11.78
CA ARG A 311 -1.10 14.99 -11.67
C ARG A 311 -1.67 15.42 -10.33
N GLU A 312 -2.62 14.69 -9.78
CA GLU A 312 -3.16 14.94 -8.45
C GLU A 312 -2.08 14.75 -7.36
N VAL A 313 -1.33 13.65 -7.43
CA VAL A 313 -0.24 13.35 -6.49
C VAL A 313 0.85 14.42 -6.54
N LEU A 314 1.27 14.84 -7.73
CA LEU A 314 2.32 15.84 -7.90
C LEU A 314 1.88 17.25 -7.45
N ARG A 315 0.62 17.62 -7.67
CA ARG A 315 0.07 18.92 -7.23
C ARG A 315 0.10 19.08 -5.71
N ASP A 316 -0.23 17.99 -4.98
CA ASP A 316 -0.37 17.99 -3.52
C ASP A 316 0.93 17.51 -2.82
N ALA A 317 2.00 17.22 -3.59
CA ALA A 317 3.26 16.72 -3.10
C ALA A 317 4.07 17.79 -2.34
N PRO A 318 5.03 17.37 -1.48
CA PRO A 318 6.01 18.27 -0.92
C PRO A 318 6.79 19.03 -2.01
N PRO A 319 7.39 20.19 -1.69
CA PRO A 319 8.25 20.89 -2.63
C PRO A 319 9.26 19.96 -3.31
N LEU A 320 9.53 20.21 -4.60
CA LEU A 320 10.53 19.43 -5.32
C LEU A 320 11.87 19.46 -4.57
N PRO A 321 12.63 18.35 -4.57
CA PRO A 321 13.91 18.30 -3.90
C PRO A 321 14.83 19.43 -4.37
N SER A 322 15.35 20.22 -3.42
CA SER A 322 16.40 21.21 -3.71
C SER A 322 17.59 20.43 -4.24
N LEU A 323 18.04 20.84 -5.41
CA LEU A 323 19.15 20.18 -6.08
C LEU A 323 20.45 20.49 -5.30
N PRO A 324 21.31 19.53 -4.97
CA PRO A 324 22.62 19.83 -4.44
C PRO A 324 23.39 20.73 -5.42
N PRO A 325 24.27 21.62 -4.96
CA PRO A 325 25.10 22.43 -5.85
C PRO A 325 25.89 21.54 -6.82
N PRO A 326 26.20 22.00 -8.04
CA PRO A 326 27.00 21.23 -8.97
C PRO A 326 28.30 20.80 -8.29
N SER A 327 28.65 19.51 -8.42
CA SER A 327 29.92 19.00 -7.92
C SER A 327 31.06 19.77 -8.56
N THR A 328 31.79 20.56 -7.80
CA THR A 328 33.06 21.18 -8.21
C THR A 328 34.17 20.12 -8.09
N ALA A 329 34.05 19.00 -8.79
CA ALA A 329 35.19 18.10 -8.95
C ALA A 329 36.21 18.81 -9.83
N PRO A 330 37.47 18.98 -9.40
CA PRO A 330 38.48 19.57 -10.27
C PRO A 330 38.73 18.61 -11.43
N HIS A 331 38.63 19.14 -12.66
CA HIS A 331 39.15 18.45 -13.83
C HIS A 331 40.62 18.13 -13.55
N LYS A 332 40.94 16.85 -13.37
CA LYS A 332 42.32 16.39 -13.41
C LYS A 332 42.77 16.50 -14.86
N SER A 333 43.59 17.54 -15.12
CA SER A 333 44.41 17.71 -16.31
C SER A 333 45.46 16.61 -16.41
#